data_763faa4a660ddfbe32494dcd43735e5a
#
_entry.id   763faa4a660ddfbe32494dcd43735e5a
#
_cell.length_a   1.000
_cell.length_b   1.000
_cell.length_c   1.000
_cell.angle_alpha   90.00
_cell.angle_beta   90.00
_cell.angle_gamma   90.00
#
_symmetry.space_group_name_H-M   'P 1'
#
loop_
_entity.id
_entity.type
_entity.pdbx_description
1 polymer ?
#
loop_
_entity_poly.entity_id
_entity_poly.type
_entity_poly.pdbx_seq_one_letter_code
_entity_poly.pdbx_strand_id
1 'polypeptide(L)'
;MDKHPNIILLMADQMRGDCLGIAGHPDVKTPFLDALAAEGVRYENAYSACPTCVPARASLYTGMSQEHTGRVGYEDLVPWNYTH
;
A
#
# COMPACT_ATOMS: atom_id res chain seq x y z
N MET A 1 17.11 5.39 -24.56
CA MET A 1 16.49 5.57 -23.23
C MET A 1 14.99 5.39 -23.36
N ASP A 2 14.43 4.43 -22.69
CA ASP A 2 12.98 4.19 -22.70
C ASP A 2 12.25 5.37 -22.09
N LYS A 3 11.19 5.84 -22.78
CA LYS A 3 10.32 6.88 -22.25
C LYS A 3 9.35 6.37 -21.18
N HIS A 4 9.28 5.06 -21.03
CA HIS A 4 8.35 4.39 -20.11
C HIS A 4 9.16 3.55 -19.12
N PRO A 5 9.32 4.00 -17.88
CA PRO A 5 10.04 3.23 -16.87
C PRO A 5 9.24 1.99 -16.45
N ASN A 6 9.94 0.97 -15.98
CA ASN A 6 9.30 -0.14 -15.31
C ASN A 6 8.88 0.29 -13.91
N ILE A 7 7.65 -0.02 -13.55
CA ILE A 7 7.10 0.29 -12.21
C ILE A 7 6.81 -1.02 -11.50
N ILE A 8 7.40 -1.18 -10.32
CA ILE A 8 7.17 -2.34 -9.45
C ILE A 8 6.53 -1.86 -8.17
N LEU A 9 5.35 -2.38 -7.84
CA LEU A 9 4.67 -2.15 -6.57
C LEU A 9 4.93 -3.33 -5.64
N LEU A 10 5.65 -3.10 -4.54
CA LEU A 10 5.86 -4.08 -3.49
C LEU A 10 4.96 -3.76 -2.31
N MET A 11 4.17 -4.71 -1.89
CA MET A 11 3.24 -4.56 -0.77
C MET A 11 3.46 -5.66 0.26
N ALA A 12 3.56 -5.27 1.53
CA ALA A 12 3.53 -6.21 2.65
C ALA A 12 2.10 -6.34 3.18
N ASP A 13 1.75 -7.54 3.63
CA ASP A 13 0.46 -7.78 4.28
C ASP A 13 0.54 -7.44 5.77
N GLN A 14 -0.46 -6.75 6.29
CA GLN A 14 -0.61 -6.38 7.70
C GLN A 14 0.62 -5.70 8.33
N MET A 15 1.45 -5.06 7.55
CA MET A 15 2.63 -4.37 8.06
C MET A 15 2.25 -2.99 8.60
N ARG A 16 2.61 -2.71 9.85
CA ARG A 16 2.46 -1.38 10.44
C ARG A 16 3.47 -0.41 9.81
N GLY A 17 3.08 0.85 9.64
CA GLY A 17 3.96 1.88 9.09
C GLY A 17 5.19 2.18 9.93
N ASP A 18 5.15 1.89 11.25
CA ASP A 18 6.29 2.08 12.17
C ASP A 18 7.18 0.84 12.29
N CYS A 19 6.90 -0.26 11.58
CA CYS A 19 7.71 -1.49 11.62
C CYS A 19 8.87 -1.45 10.62
N LEU A 20 9.61 -0.35 10.63
CA LEU A 20 10.83 -0.17 9.84
C LEU A 20 11.94 0.37 10.75
N GLY A 21 13.16 -0.08 10.54
CA GLY A 21 14.31 0.43 11.28
C GLY A 21 14.49 1.94 11.09
N ILE A 22 14.38 2.42 9.84
CA ILE A 22 14.47 3.85 9.52
C ILE A 22 13.33 4.68 10.13
N ALA A 23 12.22 4.07 10.46
CA ALA A 23 11.10 4.74 11.16
C ALA A 23 11.31 4.80 12.68
N GLY A 24 12.39 4.24 13.18
CA GLY A 24 12.76 4.29 14.60
C GLY A 24 12.25 3.14 15.45
N HIS A 25 11.81 2.03 14.83
CA HIS A 25 11.37 0.87 15.61
C HIS A 25 12.53 0.30 16.42
N PRO A 26 12.35 0.05 17.76
CA PRO A 26 13.47 -0.33 18.63
C PRO A 26 14.05 -1.72 18.32
N ASP A 27 13.23 -2.65 17.88
CA ASP A 27 13.62 -4.06 17.73
C ASP A 27 13.66 -4.54 16.27
N VAL A 28 12.84 -3.96 15.41
CA VAL A 28 12.76 -4.38 14.00
C VAL A 28 13.96 -3.87 13.22
N LYS A 29 14.62 -4.77 12.51
CA LYS A 29 15.75 -4.48 11.64
C LYS A 29 15.34 -4.69 10.19
N THR A 30 15.41 -3.66 9.38
CA THR A 30 15.08 -3.68 7.95
C THR A 30 16.17 -3.03 7.12
N PRO A 31 17.41 -3.59 7.12
CA PRO A 31 18.57 -2.91 6.52
C PRO A 31 18.40 -2.64 5.02
N PHE A 32 17.77 -3.53 4.28
CA PHE A 32 17.57 -3.34 2.84
C PHE A 32 16.51 -2.30 2.52
N LEU A 33 15.41 -2.29 3.27
CA LEU A 33 14.38 -1.25 3.13
C LEU A 33 14.89 0.11 3.59
N ASP A 34 15.69 0.14 4.64
CA ASP A 34 16.32 1.36 5.14
C ASP A 34 17.29 1.94 4.09
N ALA A 35 18.08 1.10 3.43
CA ALA A 35 18.97 1.52 2.36
C ALA A 35 18.19 2.04 1.15
N LEU A 36 17.13 1.36 0.75
CA LEU A 36 16.26 1.80 -0.33
C LEU A 36 15.61 3.15 -0.01
N ALA A 37 15.14 3.34 1.21
CA ALA A 37 14.57 4.60 1.66
C ALA A 37 15.58 5.74 1.68
N ALA A 38 16.84 5.45 1.99
CA ALA A 38 17.93 6.44 1.97
C ALA A 38 18.29 6.90 0.55
N GLU A 39 18.12 6.03 -0.44
CA GLU A 39 18.39 6.36 -1.84
C GLU A 39 17.17 6.99 -2.55
N GLY A 40 15.99 6.75 -2.05
CA GLY A 40 14.74 7.20 -2.64
C GLY A 40 14.01 8.23 -1.80
N VAL A 41 12.69 8.19 -1.86
CA VAL A 41 11.80 9.07 -1.09
C VAL A 41 10.96 8.23 -0.13
N ARG A 42 10.99 8.55 1.15
CA ARG A 42 10.15 7.94 2.16
C ARG A 42 9.04 8.92 2.54
N TYR A 43 7.81 8.54 2.27
CA TYR A 43 6.64 9.32 2.69
C TYR A 43 6.26 8.94 4.12
N GLU A 44 6.32 9.90 5.04
CA GLU A 44 5.96 9.67 6.45
C GLU A 44 4.45 9.66 6.67
N ASN A 45 3.72 10.41 5.86
CA ASN A 45 2.27 10.57 5.96
C ASN A 45 1.60 10.07 4.67
N ALA A 46 1.65 8.77 4.45
CA ALA A 46 0.94 8.11 3.36
C ALA A 46 -0.27 7.38 3.92
N TYR A 47 -1.44 7.59 3.33
CA TYR A 47 -2.70 7.07 3.84
C TYR A 47 -3.32 6.07 2.87
N SER A 48 -3.87 5.00 3.43
CA SER A 48 -4.69 4.05 2.69
C SER A 48 -6.11 4.57 2.55
N ALA A 49 -6.80 4.15 1.49
CA ALA A 49 -8.23 4.45 1.32
C ALA A 49 -9.09 3.81 2.43
N CYS A 50 -8.60 2.75 3.06
CA CYS A 50 -9.30 2.04 4.14
C CYS A 50 -8.29 1.41 5.09
N PRO A 51 -8.57 1.36 6.39
CA PRO A 51 -7.69 0.68 7.35
C PRO A 51 -7.75 -0.85 7.29
N THR A 52 -8.65 -1.41 6.47
CA THR A 52 -8.82 -2.86 6.32
C THR A 52 -8.26 -3.31 4.97
N CYS A 53 -7.54 -4.44 4.95
CA CYS A 53 -6.76 -4.88 3.79
C CYS A 53 -7.59 -5.12 2.52
N VAL A 54 -8.71 -5.82 2.61
CA VAL A 54 -9.49 -6.17 1.41
C VAL A 54 -10.17 -4.95 0.78
N PRO A 55 -10.85 -4.06 1.51
CA PRO A 55 -11.37 -2.83 0.94
C PRO A 55 -10.30 -1.89 0.39
N ALA A 56 -9.16 -1.77 1.07
CA ALA A 56 -8.03 -0.97 0.61
C ALA A 56 -7.48 -1.50 -0.72
N ARG A 57 -7.33 -2.82 -0.84
CA ARG A 57 -6.87 -3.47 -2.08
C ARG A 57 -7.89 -3.33 -3.21
N ALA A 58 -9.19 -3.40 -2.91
CA ALA A 58 -10.23 -3.13 -3.89
C ALA A 58 -10.10 -1.71 -4.46
N SER A 59 -9.88 -0.71 -3.62
CA SER A 59 -9.62 0.67 -4.07
C SER A 59 -8.35 0.77 -4.89
N LEU A 60 -7.28 0.10 -4.50
CA LEU A 60 -6.01 0.09 -5.23
C LEU A 60 -6.17 -0.51 -6.63
N TYR A 61 -6.82 -1.66 -6.75
CA TYR A 61 -6.97 -2.37 -8.02
C TYR A 61 -7.97 -1.73 -8.97
N THR A 62 -9.00 -1.09 -8.46
CA THR A 62 -10.03 -0.45 -9.28
C THR A 62 -9.75 1.03 -9.54
N GLY A 63 -8.87 1.64 -8.77
CA GLY A 63 -8.67 3.09 -8.80
C GLY A 63 -9.87 3.88 -8.24
N MET A 64 -10.78 3.23 -7.54
CA MET A 64 -12.02 3.81 -7.04
C MET A 64 -12.01 3.89 -5.52
N SER A 65 -12.67 4.93 -4.97
CA SER A 65 -12.87 5.04 -3.52
C SER A 65 -13.84 3.97 -3.00
N GLN A 66 -13.85 3.77 -1.69
CA GLN A 66 -14.77 2.83 -1.04
C GLN A 66 -16.23 3.12 -1.34
N GLU A 67 -16.58 4.38 -1.40
CA GLU A 67 -17.96 4.83 -1.72
C GLU A 67 -18.41 4.33 -3.09
N HIS A 68 -17.51 4.28 -4.04
CA HIS A 68 -17.79 3.82 -5.38
C HIS A 68 -17.75 2.31 -5.52
N THR A 69 -16.82 1.63 -4.83
CA THR A 69 -16.75 0.16 -4.86
C THR A 69 -17.84 -0.49 -4.03
N GLY A 70 -18.40 0.25 -3.06
CA GLY A 70 -19.34 -0.29 -2.08
C GLY A 70 -18.71 -1.27 -1.09
N ARG A 71 -17.38 -1.46 -1.14
CA ARG A 71 -16.68 -2.41 -0.28
C ARG A 71 -16.02 -1.67 0.87
N VAL A 72 -16.64 -1.74 2.02
CA VAL A 72 -16.19 -1.08 3.24
C VAL A 72 -15.75 -2.07 4.33
N GLY A 73 -16.20 -3.32 4.28
CA GLY A 73 -15.88 -4.38 5.22
C GLY A 73 -14.97 -5.44 4.62
N TYR A 74 -14.38 -6.25 5.49
CA TYR A 74 -13.42 -7.30 5.08
C TYR A 74 -14.05 -8.36 4.17
N GLU A 75 -15.29 -8.74 4.44
CA GLU A 75 -16.00 -9.78 3.71
C GLU A 75 -16.87 -9.25 2.56
N ASP A 76 -16.96 -7.95 2.38
CA ASP A 76 -17.75 -7.37 1.31
C ASP A 76 -17.17 -7.74 -0.06
N LEU A 77 -18.02 -8.15 -0.97
CA LEU A 77 -17.62 -8.49 -2.32
C LEU A 77 -17.42 -7.22 -3.17
N VAL A 78 -16.36 -7.19 -3.95
CA VAL A 78 -16.19 -6.13 -4.96
C VAL A 78 -17.19 -6.40 -6.09
N PRO A 79 -18.05 -5.45 -6.45
CA PRO A 79 -18.95 -5.62 -7.55
C PRO A 79 -18.21 -5.97 -8.84
N TRP A 80 -18.70 -6.99 -9.53
CA TRP A 80 -18.07 -7.54 -10.73
C TRP A 80 -17.77 -6.49 -11.81
N ASN A 81 -18.66 -5.52 -11.96
CA ASN A 81 -18.55 -4.48 -12.98
C ASN A 81 -17.46 -3.43 -12.71
N TYR A 82 -16.80 -3.49 -11.56
CA TYR A 82 -15.71 -2.56 -11.20
C TYR A 82 -14.32 -3.16 -11.33
N THR A 83 -14.20 -4.40 -11.78
CA THR A 83 -12.92 -5.12 -11.83
C THR A 83 -12.25 -5.16 -13.19
N HIS A 84 -12.58 -4.25 -14.06
CA HIS A 84 -12.02 -4.18 -15.42
C HIS A 84 -11.03 -3.07 -15.61
#